data_dc4a3ea3b1387e943a2c965189cc41c2
#
_entry.id   dc4a3ea3b1387e943a2c965189cc41c2
#
_cell.length_a   1.000
_cell.length_b   1.000
_cell.length_c   1.000
_cell.angle_alpha   90.00
_cell.angle_beta   90.00
_cell.angle_gamma   90.00
#
_symmetry.space_group_name_H-M   'P 1'
#
loop_
_entity.id
_entity.type
_entity.pdbx_description
1 polymer ?
#
loop_
_entity_poly.entity_id
_entity_poly.type
_entity_poly.pdbx_seq_one_letter_code
_entity_poly.pdbx_strand_id
1 'polypeptide(L)'
;MSAVRTCPMALRAAMLLLAGLALAGCQQGPTAAQREAAAQAQAATQRLEQSQQELKLYHEMLARKDIQLAASLGQQIEQMYPGTPAASAVAMDLPALTAEAAKQAHAQRLAALWDYQTGVPMAGGTQNTASINDTRSDGSQGNIQLILRRHSAWGQSVYLYGQAPGFVCKSICRVPVSVDGDKPQGWAAYLPPTGEPALFIKDDRRFIGMLEKAQVIELRVDLKQGGARTLKYEVGGFKPASFPPLAKKG
;
A
#
# COMPACT_ATOMS: atom_id res chain seq x y z
N MET A 1 25.47 80.00 -23.89
CA MET A 1 25.15 81.29 -23.28
C MET A 1 25.14 81.07 -21.80
N SER A 2 26.27 81.25 -21.11
CA SER A 2 26.61 82.42 -20.25
C SER A 2 25.54 82.59 -19.16
N ALA A 3 25.85 82.60 -17.87
CA ALA A 3 26.92 83.36 -17.21
C ALA A 3 27.14 82.83 -15.77
N VAL A 4 28.38 82.87 -15.40
CA VAL A 4 29.09 82.96 -14.15
C VAL A 4 28.65 84.21 -13.31
N ARG A 5 28.69 84.04 -11.95
CA ARG A 5 29.13 85.08 -11.00
C ARG A 5 29.25 84.47 -9.61
N THR A 6 30.44 84.15 -9.15
CA THR A 6 31.45 84.89 -8.31
C THR A 6 30.97 85.38 -6.94
N CYS A 7 31.67 84.84 -5.94
CA CYS A 7 32.03 85.17 -4.56
C CYS A 7 31.84 86.70 -4.14
N PRO A 8 31.92 87.11 -2.81
CA PRO A 8 33.13 86.87 -2.01
C PRO A 8 33.01 86.62 -0.50
N MET A 9 34.15 86.21 0.04
CA MET A 9 34.77 86.29 1.37
C MET A 9 34.21 87.30 2.40
N ALA A 10 34.20 86.87 3.64
CA ALA A 10 34.87 87.51 4.80
C ALA A 10 34.66 86.71 6.06
N LEU A 11 35.66 86.08 6.52
CA LEU A 11 36.46 86.28 7.76
C LEU A 11 35.69 86.67 9.03
N ARG A 12 35.65 85.75 10.03
CA ARG A 12 36.05 86.08 11.41
C ARG A 12 36.19 84.80 12.26
N ALA A 13 37.37 84.67 12.80
CA ALA A 13 37.75 83.64 13.82
C ALA A 13 37.03 83.90 15.14
N ALA A 14 36.62 82.85 15.81
CA ALA A 14 36.49 82.78 17.25
C ALA A 14 36.63 81.30 17.71
N MET A 15 37.70 81.12 18.39
CA MET A 15 38.19 80.00 19.15
C MET A 15 37.25 79.64 20.30
N LEU A 16 36.75 78.44 20.39
CA LEU A 16 36.27 77.87 21.64
C LEU A 16 36.47 76.33 21.62
N LEU A 17 37.49 75.94 22.36
CA LEU A 17 37.77 74.61 22.83
C LEU A 17 36.61 74.15 23.72
N LEU A 18 35.88 73.07 23.35
CA LEU A 18 35.09 72.28 24.30
C LEU A 18 35.07 70.82 23.85
N ALA A 19 35.77 70.10 24.66
CA ALA A 19 35.66 68.68 25.02
C ALA A 19 34.79 67.78 24.09
N GLY A 20 35.43 67.04 23.20
CA GLY A 20 34.86 65.85 22.58
C GLY A 20 34.78 64.71 23.56
N LEU A 21 33.65 64.47 24.19
CA LEU A 21 33.33 63.16 24.78
C LEU A 21 33.07 62.21 23.61
N ALA A 22 34.09 61.43 23.29
CA ALA A 22 33.94 60.26 22.45
C ALA A 22 33.00 59.26 23.20
N LEU A 23 31.76 59.22 22.77
CA LEU A 23 30.85 58.10 23.00
C LEU A 23 31.38 56.90 22.21
N ALA A 24 32.41 56.25 22.74
CA ALA A 24 32.75 54.87 22.40
C ALA A 24 31.62 53.99 22.94
N GLY A 25 30.47 53.99 22.24
CA GLY A 25 29.45 52.96 22.41
C GLY A 25 30.13 51.63 22.09
N CYS A 26 30.53 50.88 23.10
CA CYS A 26 30.88 49.46 22.96
C CYS A 26 29.68 48.79 22.27
N GLN A 27 29.76 48.54 20.98
CA GLN A 27 28.94 47.60 20.31
C GLN A 27 29.34 46.21 20.83
N GLN A 28 28.88 45.88 22.02
CA GLN A 28 28.94 44.52 22.51
C GLN A 28 28.05 43.73 21.57
N GLY A 29 28.65 42.97 20.67
CA GLY A 29 27.91 42.02 19.82
C GLY A 29 27.04 41.12 20.69
N PRO A 30 26.01 40.49 20.11
CA PRO A 30 25.06 39.71 20.88
C PRO A 30 25.78 38.65 21.70
N THR A 31 25.39 38.55 22.97
CA THR A 31 25.97 37.58 23.90
C THR A 31 25.71 36.14 23.41
N ALA A 32 26.46 35.17 23.88
CA ALA A 32 26.24 33.76 23.54
C ALA A 32 24.78 33.34 23.76
N ALA A 33 24.19 33.72 24.89
CA ALA A 33 22.79 33.45 25.21
C ALA A 33 21.79 34.10 24.20
N GLN A 34 22.10 35.33 23.76
CA GLN A 34 21.27 36.00 22.73
C GLN A 34 21.37 35.31 21.36
N ARG A 35 22.55 34.80 20.99
CA ARG A 35 22.75 34.02 19.76
C ARG A 35 22.03 32.69 19.82
N GLU A 36 22.07 31.98 20.95
CA GLU A 36 21.31 30.74 21.14
C GLU A 36 19.81 30.97 21.11
N ALA A 37 19.30 32.00 21.77
CA ALA A 37 17.89 32.34 21.72
C ALA A 37 17.41 32.70 20.30
N ALA A 38 18.22 33.47 19.56
CA ALA A 38 17.93 33.79 18.14
C ALA A 38 17.93 32.52 17.26
N ALA A 39 18.88 31.62 17.43
CA ALA A 39 18.95 30.35 16.72
C ALA A 39 17.74 29.45 17.03
N GLN A 40 17.33 29.36 18.29
CA GLN A 40 16.13 28.62 18.69
C GLN A 40 14.85 29.23 18.08
N ALA A 41 14.72 30.55 18.09
CA ALA A 41 13.59 31.24 17.48
C ALA A 41 13.53 31.01 15.97
N GLN A 42 14.67 31.05 15.28
CA GLN A 42 14.74 30.74 13.84
C GLN A 42 14.36 29.27 13.56
N ALA A 43 14.87 28.34 14.35
CA ALA A 43 14.53 26.92 14.21
C ALA A 43 13.03 26.66 14.45
N ALA A 44 12.44 27.36 15.43
CA ALA A 44 11.00 27.25 15.69
C ALA A 44 10.16 27.81 14.51
N THR A 45 10.58 28.93 13.92
CA THR A 45 9.92 29.52 12.76
C THR A 45 10.02 28.60 11.55
N GLN A 46 11.20 28.06 11.25
CA GLN A 46 11.40 27.12 10.15
C GLN A 46 10.57 25.85 10.33
N ARG A 47 10.52 25.33 11.55
CA ARG A 47 9.71 24.16 11.89
C ARG A 47 8.22 24.42 11.65
N LEU A 48 7.74 25.60 12.02
CA LEU A 48 6.36 25.99 11.79
C LEU A 48 6.04 26.09 10.28
N GLU A 49 6.90 26.76 9.51
CA GLU A 49 6.75 26.89 8.06
C GLU A 49 6.74 25.52 7.35
N GLN A 50 7.68 24.64 7.69
CA GLN A 50 7.74 23.29 7.16
C GLN A 50 6.46 22.51 7.49
N SER A 51 5.98 22.59 8.73
CA SER A 51 4.75 21.92 9.14
C SER A 51 3.52 22.39 8.33
N GLN A 52 3.47 23.69 7.98
CA GLN A 52 2.39 24.24 7.16
C GLN A 52 2.48 23.78 5.70
N GLN A 53 3.69 23.62 5.16
CA GLN A 53 3.89 23.09 3.80
C GLN A 53 3.44 21.63 3.72
N GLU A 54 3.79 20.82 4.71
CA GLU A 54 3.33 19.43 4.76
C GLU A 54 1.83 19.30 4.97
N LEU A 55 1.22 20.17 5.80
CA LEU A 55 -0.23 20.23 5.95
C LEU A 55 -0.93 20.56 4.63
N LYS A 56 -0.38 21.48 3.83
CA LYS A 56 -0.91 21.77 2.50
C LYS A 56 -0.87 20.54 1.59
N LEU A 57 0.27 19.82 1.57
CA LEU A 57 0.40 18.59 0.81
C LEU A 57 -0.58 17.50 1.28
N TYR A 58 -0.77 17.37 2.60
CA TYR A 58 -1.78 16.48 3.18
C TYR A 58 -3.18 16.77 2.63
N HIS A 59 -3.60 18.04 2.62
CA HIS A 59 -4.89 18.43 2.05
C HIS A 59 -5.00 18.19 0.53
N GLU A 60 -3.90 18.38 -0.20
CA GLU A 60 -3.86 18.04 -1.64
C GLU A 60 -4.08 16.54 -1.88
N MET A 61 -3.48 15.67 -1.05
CA MET A 61 -3.68 14.22 -1.17
C MET A 61 -5.11 13.83 -0.81
N LEU A 62 -5.71 14.43 0.21
CA LEU A 62 -7.13 14.23 0.53
C LEU A 62 -8.04 14.66 -0.64
N ALA A 63 -7.77 15.80 -1.26
CA ALA A 63 -8.53 16.28 -2.42
C ALA A 63 -8.43 15.34 -3.62
N ARG A 64 -7.28 14.69 -3.81
CA ARG A 64 -7.04 13.66 -4.84
C ARG A 64 -7.58 12.28 -4.45
N LYS A 65 -8.11 12.12 -3.23
CA LYS A 65 -8.55 10.84 -2.66
C LYS A 65 -7.42 9.81 -2.54
N ASP A 66 -6.18 10.26 -2.45
CA ASP A 66 -5.02 9.41 -2.15
C ASP A 66 -4.93 9.20 -0.63
N ILE A 67 -5.78 8.30 -0.13
CA ILE A 67 -5.96 8.04 1.30
C ILE A 67 -4.68 7.51 1.93
N GLN A 68 -3.94 6.66 1.21
CA GLN A 68 -2.72 6.04 1.75
C GLN A 68 -1.62 7.08 1.96
N LEU A 69 -1.40 7.95 0.96
CA LEU A 69 -0.39 8.99 1.07
C LEU A 69 -0.81 10.08 2.07
N ALA A 70 -2.09 10.46 2.11
CA ALA A 70 -2.61 11.38 3.09
C ALA A 70 -2.40 10.85 4.53
N ALA A 71 -2.72 9.58 4.80
CA ALA A 71 -2.49 8.97 6.11
C ALA A 71 -1.00 8.98 6.51
N SER A 72 -0.11 8.67 5.56
CA SER A 72 1.34 8.71 5.79
C SER A 72 1.84 10.11 6.12
N LEU A 73 1.39 11.13 5.36
CA LEU A 73 1.74 12.53 5.61
C LEU A 73 1.20 13.02 6.95
N GLY A 74 -0.05 12.67 7.30
CA GLY A 74 -0.64 13.01 8.60
C GLY A 74 0.18 12.43 9.77
N GLN A 75 0.58 11.16 9.69
CA GLN A 75 1.47 10.54 10.68
C GLN A 75 2.82 11.23 10.76
N GLN A 76 3.40 11.60 9.61
CA GLN A 76 4.66 12.33 9.56
C GLN A 76 4.54 13.70 10.23
N ILE A 77 3.46 14.46 9.98
CA ILE A 77 3.20 15.75 10.60
C ILE A 77 3.12 15.62 12.13
N GLU A 78 2.38 14.64 12.65
CA GLU A 78 2.30 14.40 14.10
C GLU A 78 3.66 14.05 14.73
N GLN A 79 4.46 13.22 14.05
CA GLN A 79 5.74 12.76 14.56
C GLN A 79 6.83 13.82 14.48
N MET A 80 6.91 14.56 13.36
CA MET A 80 8.00 15.50 13.12
C MET A 80 7.74 16.88 13.71
N TYR A 81 6.46 17.29 13.83
CA TYR A 81 6.06 18.63 14.26
C TYR A 81 5.09 18.64 15.45
N PRO A 82 5.34 17.87 16.53
CA PRO A 82 4.43 17.85 17.67
C PRO A 82 4.24 19.24 18.26
N GLY A 83 3.01 19.57 18.66
CA GLY A 83 2.64 20.85 19.26
C GLY A 83 2.46 22.00 18.26
N THR A 84 2.58 21.76 16.95
CA THR A 84 2.27 22.78 15.92
C THR A 84 0.77 22.77 15.59
N PRO A 85 0.23 23.90 15.04
CA PRO A 85 -1.13 23.92 14.54
C PRO A 85 -1.41 22.88 13.46
N ALA A 86 -0.40 22.54 12.65
CA ALA A 86 -0.51 21.50 11.63
C ALA A 86 -0.76 20.12 12.24
N ALA A 87 0.01 19.74 13.28
CA ALA A 87 -0.21 18.49 13.98
C ALA A 87 -1.60 18.42 14.63
N SER A 88 -2.05 19.53 15.24
CA SER A 88 -3.40 19.60 15.80
C SER A 88 -4.50 19.48 14.73
N ALA A 89 -4.27 20.02 13.54
CA ALA A 89 -5.23 19.96 12.44
C ALA A 89 -5.44 18.55 11.91
N VAL A 90 -4.39 17.73 11.83
CA VAL A 90 -4.48 16.35 11.32
C VAL A 90 -4.96 15.36 12.38
N ALA A 91 -4.71 15.61 13.67
CA ALA A 91 -4.95 14.67 14.76
C ALA A 91 -6.40 14.17 14.85
N MET A 92 -7.39 14.99 14.49
CA MET A 92 -8.80 14.62 14.58
C MET A 92 -9.19 13.54 13.57
N ASP A 93 -8.73 13.65 12.34
CA ASP A 93 -9.13 12.78 11.23
C ASP A 93 -8.16 11.60 11.01
N LEU A 94 -6.94 11.72 11.52
CA LEU A 94 -5.86 10.77 11.27
C LEU A 94 -6.18 9.33 11.68
N PRO A 95 -6.83 9.04 12.82
CA PRO A 95 -7.17 7.67 13.19
C PRO A 95 -8.10 7.00 12.17
N ALA A 96 -9.15 7.70 11.72
CA ALA A 96 -10.09 7.18 10.72
C ALA A 96 -9.41 7.01 9.35
N LEU A 97 -8.59 7.99 8.95
CA LEU A 97 -7.83 7.96 7.71
C LEU A 97 -6.82 6.80 7.68
N THR A 98 -6.11 6.58 8.77
CA THR A 98 -5.17 5.46 8.92
C THR A 98 -5.86 4.11 8.85
N ALA A 99 -7.03 3.97 9.48
CA ALA A 99 -7.83 2.75 9.41
C ALA A 99 -8.30 2.47 7.96
N GLU A 100 -8.76 3.48 7.23
CA GLU A 100 -9.18 3.34 5.84
C GLU A 100 -7.98 3.03 4.92
N ALA A 101 -6.82 3.69 5.13
CA ALA A 101 -5.59 3.39 4.41
C ALA A 101 -5.14 1.94 4.61
N ALA A 102 -5.18 1.44 5.85
CA ALA A 102 -4.86 0.05 6.17
C ALA A 102 -5.82 -0.94 5.48
N LYS A 103 -7.12 -0.63 5.46
CA LYS A 103 -8.12 -1.44 4.75
C LYS A 103 -7.87 -1.49 3.24
N GLN A 104 -7.56 -0.34 2.63
CA GLN A 104 -7.22 -0.29 1.20
C GLN A 104 -5.93 -1.04 0.89
N ALA A 105 -4.89 -0.88 1.70
CA ALA A 105 -3.63 -1.60 1.55
C ALA A 105 -3.85 -3.13 1.67
N HIS A 106 -4.66 -3.57 2.63
CA HIS A 106 -5.03 -4.98 2.78
C HIS A 106 -5.77 -5.51 1.55
N ALA A 107 -6.77 -4.79 1.05
CA ALA A 107 -7.50 -5.18 -0.16
C ALA A 107 -6.59 -5.25 -1.40
N GLN A 108 -5.67 -4.30 -1.56
CA GLN A 108 -4.68 -4.31 -2.64
C GLN A 108 -3.73 -5.51 -2.53
N ARG A 109 -3.24 -5.81 -1.31
CA ARG A 109 -2.41 -6.99 -1.05
C ARG A 109 -3.13 -8.27 -1.44
N LEU A 110 -4.37 -8.46 -1.01
CA LEU A 110 -5.16 -9.64 -1.37
C LEU A 110 -5.39 -9.74 -2.88
N ALA A 111 -5.67 -8.63 -3.55
CA ALA A 111 -5.84 -8.61 -5.00
C ALA A 111 -4.55 -8.98 -5.75
N ALA A 112 -3.40 -8.59 -5.23
CA ALA A 112 -2.09 -8.91 -5.80
C ALA A 112 -1.68 -10.39 -5.64
N LEU A 113 -2.36 -11.16 -4.80
CA LEU A 113 -2.12 -12.61 -4.67
C LEU A 113 -2.69 -13.41 -5.86
N TRP A 114 -3.61 -12.83 -6.61
CA TRP A 114 -4.25 -13.48 -7.76
C TRP A 114 -3.52 -13.15 -9.06
N ASP A 115 -3.22 -14.18 -9.83
CA ASP A 115 -2.77 -14.08 -11.22
C ASP A 115 -3.93 -14.39 -12.17
N TYR A 116 -4.15 -13.49 -13.15
CA TYR A 116 -5.22 -13.62 -14.14
C TYR A 116 -4.62 -13.65 -15.54
N GLN A 117 -5.01 -14.66 -16.32
CA GLN A 117 -4.63 -14.77 -17.72
C GLN A 117 -5.90 -14.94 -18.56
N THR A 118 -6.03 -14.15 -19.61
CA THR A 118 -7.21 -14.17 -20.48
C THR A 118 -6.84 -14.36 -21.94
N GLY A 119 -7.61 -15.18 -22.66
CA GLY A 119 -7.42 -15.42 -24.08
C GLY A 119 -6.13 -16.17 -24.44
N VAL A 120 -5.51 -16.86 -23.49
CA VAL A 120 -4.23 -17.55 -23.72
C VAL A 120 -4.47 -18.79 -24.59
N PRO A 121 -3.76 -18.95 -25.71
CA PRO A 121 -3.81 -20.18 -26.51
C PRO A 121 -3.32 -21.39 -25.69
N MET A 122 -4.08 -22.47 -25.70
CA MET A 122 -3.75 -23.71 -25.00
C MET A 122 -4.34 -24.89 -25.78
N ALA A 123 -3.54 -25.92 -26.01
CA ALA A 123 -3.88 -27.22 -26.60
C ALA A 123 -5.31 -27.35 -27.19
N GLY A 124 -5.47 -26.92 -28.46
CA GLY A 124 -6.73 -27.02 -29.19
C GLY A 124 -7.78 -25.95 -28.89
N GLY A 125 -7.41 -24.87 -28.18
CA GLY A 125 -8.34 -23.80 -27.88
C GLY A 125 -7.69 -22.59 -27.22
N THR A 126 -8.51 -21.81 -26.52
CA THR A 126 -8.09 -20.69 -25.68
C THR A 126 -8.61 -20.90 -24.25
N GLN A 127 -7.91 -20.32 -23.30
CA GLN A 127 -8.33 -20.39 -21.90
C GLN A 127 -8.23 -19.04 -21.21
N ASN A 128 -9.07 -18.88 -20.18
CA ASN A 128 -8.94 -17.89 -19.14
C ASN A 128 -8.62 -18.61 -17.84
N THR A 129 -7.67 -18.10 -17.07
CA THR A 129 -7.33 -18.64 -15.74
C THR A 129 -7.31 -17.54 -14.70
N ALA A 130 -7.63 -17.93 -13.47
CA ALA A 130 -7.32 -17.18 -12.26
C ALA A 130 -6.63 -18.16 -11.31
N SER A 131 -5.47 -17.80 -10.79
CA SER A 131 -4.71 -18.66 -9.90
C SER A 131 -4.16 -17.93 -8.68
N ILE A 132 -4.01 -18.67 -7.60
CA ILE A 132 -3.44 -18.20 -6.34
C ILE A 132 -2.62 -19.31 -5.69
N ASN A 133 -1.48 -18.97 -5.11
CA ASN A 133 -0.67 -19.91 -4.34
C ASN A 133 -1.20 -20.09 -2.91
N ASP A 134 -0.92 -21.26 -2.30
CA ASP A 134 -1.17 -21.45 -0.90
C ASP A 134 -0.29 -20.53 -0.04
N THR A 135 -0.79 -20.10 1.11
CA THR A 135 -0.06 -19.30 2.09
C THR A 135 0.49 -20.22 3.18
N ARG A 136 1.79 -20.14 3.44
CA ARG A 136 2.45 -20.89 4.51
C ARG A 136 2.22 -20.23 5.86
N SER A 137 2.53 -20.96 6.94
CA SER A 137 2.39 -20.47 8.31
C SER A 137 3.23 -19.23 8.64
N ASP A 138 4.31 -19.01 7.91
CA ASP A 138 5.16 -17.82 8.00
C ASP A 138 4.67 -16.64 7.13
N GLY A 139 3.52 -16.81 6.45
CA GLY A 139 2.95 -15.80 5.54
C GLY A 139 3.54 -15.81 4.13
N SER A 140 4.59 -16.60 3.86
CA SER A 140 5.15 -16.73 2.51
C SER A 140 4.22 -17.53 1.59
N GLN A 141 4.41 -17.37 0.28
CA GLN A 141 3.69 -18.18 -0.70
C GLN A 141 4.22 -19.61 -0.73
N GLY A 142 3.30 -20.55 -0.77
CA GLY A 142 3.58 -21.97 -0.99
C GLY A 142 3.71 -22.31 -2.48
N ASN A 143 3.72 -23.58 -2.77
CA ASN A 143 3.94 -24.13 -4.11
C ASN A 143 2.76 -24.93 -4.67
N ILE A 144 1.61 -24.90 -3.98
CA ILE A 144 0.39 -25.54 -4.46
C ILE A 144 -0.58 -24.43 -4.88
N GLN A 145 -0.90 -24.39 -6.17
CA GLN A 145 -1.79 -23.40 -6.72
C GLN A 145 -3.24 -23.89 -6.69
N LEU A 146 -4.16 -23.03 -6.31
CA LEU A 146 -5.57 -23.15 -6.64
C LEU A 146 -5.77 -22.45 -7.99
N ILE A 147 -6.26 -23.18 -8.97
CA ILE A 147 -6.46 -22.71 -10.33
C ILE A 147 -7.94 -22.83 -10.72
N LEU A 148 -8.51 -21.73 -11.11
CA LEU A 148 -9.80 -21.65 -11.79
C LEU A 148 -9.49 -21.52 -13.27
N ARG A 149 -10.11 -22.37 -14.10
CA ARG A 149 -9.87 -22.38 -15.55
C ARG A 149 -11.19 -22.41 -16.31
N ARG A 150 -11.26 -21.65 -17.36
CA ARG A 150 -12.29 -21.75 -18.42
C ARG A 150 -11.56 -22.01 -19.74
N HIS A 151 -11.82 -23.15 -20.36
CA HIS A 151 -11.20 -23.54 -21.63
C HIS A 151 -12.27 -23.75 -22.69
N SER A 152 -12.01 -23.28 -23.91
CA SER A 152 -13.00 -23.32 -24.99
C SER A 152 -13.41 -24.74 -25.41
N ALA A 153 -12.50 -25.73 -25.29
CA ALA A 153 -12.80 -27.13 -25.62
C ALA A 153 -13.14 -27.97 -24.36
N TRP A 154 -12.54 -27.68 -23.18
CA TRP A 154 -12.68 -28.53 -21.98
C TRP A 154 -13.67 -27.99 -20.96
N GLY A 155 -14.22 -26.79 -21.19
CA GLY A 155 -15.14 -26.15 -20.26
C GLY A 155 -14.47 -25.55 -19.04
N GLN A 156 -15.26 -25.38 -17.97
CA GLN A 156 -14.82 -24.84 -16.71
C GLN A 156 -14.26 -25.92 -15.80
N SER A 157 -13.27 -25.61 -15.02
CA SER A 157 -12.71 -26.49 -13.99
C SER A 157 -12.07 -25.70 -12.85
N VAL A 158 -12.06 -26.28 -11.66
CA VAL A 158 -11.31 -25.81 -10.48
C VAL A 158 -10.43 -26.94 -10.03
N TYR A 159 -9.16 -26.67 -9.80
CA TYR A 159 -8.22 -27.68 -9.36
C TYR A 159 -7.07 -27.11 -8.56
N LEU A 160 -6.52 -27.93 -7.69
CA LEU A 160 -5.22 -27.71 -7.06
C LEU A 160 -4.14 -28.27 -7.98
N TYR A 161 -3.06 -27.55 -8.16
CA TYR A 161 -1.90 -27.97 -8.92
C TYR A 161 -0.66 -27.87 -8.04
N GLY A 162 0.04 -28.99 -7.89
CA GLY A 162 1.24 -29.07 -7.05
C GLY A 162 2.44 -29.61 -7.79
N GLN A 163 3.49 -29.93 -7.05
CA GLN A 163 4.66 -30.62 -7.59
C GLN A 163 4.41 -32.13 -7.64
N ALA A 164 5.09 -32.84 -8.54
CA ALA A 164 5.11 -34.29 -8.57
C ALA A 164 5.62 -34.86 -7.22
N PRO A 165 5.10 -35.99 -6.74
CA PRO A 165 4.14 -36.86 -7.39
C PRO A 165 2.65 -36.50 -7.18
N GLY A 166 2.31 -35.36 -6.59
CA GLY A 166 0.97 -34.84 -6.49
C GLY A 166 0.14 -35.38 -5.31
N PHE A 167 -1.15 -35.55 -5.52
CA PHE A 167 -2.16 -35.82 -4.49
C PHE A 167 -2.54 -37.30 -4.42
N VAL A 168 -3.05 -37.72 -3.26
CA VAL A 168 -3.66 -39.03 -3.04
C VAL A 168 -5.20 -38.88 -3.13
N CYS A 169 -5.81 -39.60 -4.06
CA CYS A 169 -7.26 -39.66 -4.22
C CYS A 169 -7.62 -40.97 -4.95
N LYS A 170 -8.45 -41.80 -4.37
CA LYS A 170 -8.94 -43.03 -5.02
C LYS A 170 -10.28 -42.71 -5.65
N SER A 171 -10.38 -42.81 -6.99
CA SER A 171 -11.59 -42.51 -7.77
C SER A 171 -12.15 -41.11 -7.46
N ILE A 172 -13.12 -41.00 -6.57
CA ILE A 172 -13.68 -39.78 -6.03
C ILE A 172 -13.39 -39.76 -4.53
N CYS A 173 -12.62 -38.77 -4.09
CA CYS A 173 -12.35 -38.50 -2.70
C CYS A 173 -13.11 -37.27 -2.19
N ARG A 174 -13.12 -37.07 -0.87
CA ARG A 174 -13.69 -35.88 -0.25
C ARG A 174 -12.58 -35.02 0.32
N VAL A 175 -12.54 -33.79 -0.11
CA VAL A 175 -11.63 -32.76 0.40
C VAL A 175 -12.41 -31.91 1.41
N PRO A 176 -12.03 -31.90 2.69
CA PRO A 176 -12.60 -30.99 3.66
C PRO A 176 -12.16 -29.54 3.31
N VAL A 177 -13.13 -28.65 3.15
CA VAL A 177 -12.92 -27.22 2.89
C VAL A 177 -13.61 -26.41 3.96
N SER A 178 -12.84 -25.57 4.64
CA SER A 178 -13.29 -24.54 5.58
C SER A 178 -13.26 -23.19 4.89
N VAL A 179 -14.24 -22.35 5.16
CA VAL A 179 -14.38 -20.99 4.64
C VAL A 179 -14.45 -20.05 5.83
N ASP A 180 -13.58 -19.07 5.89
CA ASP A 180 -13.51 -18.03 6.92
C ASP A 180 -13.54 -18.56 8.37
N GLY A 181 -12.97 -19.77 8.57
CA GLY A 181 -12.93 -20.45 9.87
C GLY A 181 -14.17 -21.28 10.21
N ASP A 182 -15.14 -21.36 9.31
CA ASP A 182 -16.33 -22.19 9.49
C ASP A 182 -16.00 -23.69 9.52
N LYS A 183 -16.96 -24.49 10.00
CA LYS A 183 -16.84 -25.94 10.04
C LYS A 183 -16.60 -26.52 8.65
N PRO A 184 -15.55 -27.37 8.46
CA PRO A 184 -15.22 -27.93 7.17
C PRO A 184 -16.37 -28.70 6.53
N GLN A 185 -16.59 -28.46 5.24
CA GLN A 185 -17.54 -29.24 4.40
C GLN A 185 -16.76 -30.10 3.42
N GLY A 186 -17.23 -31.32 3.19
CA GLY A 186 -16.61 -32.27 2.26
C GLY A 186 -16.97 -31.98 0.81
N TRP A 187 -16.00 -31.64 -0.01
CA TRP A 187 -16.13 -31.43 -1.46
C TRP A 187 -15.64 -32.65 -2.22
N ALA A 188 -16.40 -33.11 -3.21
CA ALA A 188 -15.99 -34.22 -4.05
C ALA A 188 -14.84 -33.76 -4.98
N ALA A 189 -13.79 -34.57 -5.06
CA ALA A 189 -12.61 -34.32 -5.87
C ALA A 189 -12.13 -35.60 -6.58
N TYR A 190 -11.32 -35.45 -7.64
CA TYR A 190 -10.76 -36.56 -8.40
C TYR A 190 -9.41 -36.19 -9.00
N LEU A 191 -8.60 -37.20 -9.32
CA LEU A 191 -7.34 -37.03 -10.07
C LEU A 191 -7.63 -37.10 -11.57
N PRO A 192 -6.96 -36.29 -12.41
CA PRO A 192 -7.07 -36.42 -13.85
C PRO A 192 -6.49 -37.74 -14.34
N PRO A 193 -7.07 -38.35 -15.40
CA PRO A 193 -6.55 -39.61 -15.95
C PRO A 193 -5.19 -39.44 -16.66
N THR A 194 -4.80 -38.22 -16.95
CA THR A 194 -3.56 -37.84 -17.62
C THR A 194 -2.33 -37.91 -16.72
N GLY A 195 -2.52 -38.09 -15.39
CA GLY A 195 -1.42 -38.30 -14.42
C GLY A 195 -0.72 -37.03 -13.94
N GLU A 196 -1.22 -35.84 -14.30
CA GLU A 196 -0.70 -34.56 -13.79
C GLU A 196 -0.85 -34.50 -12.26
N PRO A 197 0.06 -33.73 -11.59
CA PRO A 197 -0.01 -33.55 -10.14
C PRO A 197 -1.13 -32.53 -9.76
N ALA A 198 -2.35 -32.85 -10.17
CA ALA A 198 -3.53 -32.03 -10.00
C ALA A 198 -4.64 -32.77 -9.25
N LEU A 199 -5.48 -32.03 -8.50
CA LEU A 199 -6.66 -32.54 -7.81
C LEU A 199 -7.86 -31.65 -8.17
N PHE A 200 -8.78 -32.18 -8.97
CA PHE A 200 -9.93 -31.45 -9.49
C PHE A 200 -11.11 -31.47 -8.52
N ILE A 201 -11.73 -30.31 -8.29
CA ILE A 201 -12.98 -30.18 -7.53
C ILE A 201 -14.15 -30.41 -8.50
N LYS A 202 -15.08 -31.29 -8.14
CA LYS A 202 -16.16 -31.74 -9.04
C LYS A 202 -17.23 -30.70 -9.28
N ASP A 203 -17.61 -29.92 -8.26
CA ASP A 203 -18.61 -28.85 -8.35
C ASP A 203 -17.92 -27.51 -8.46
N ASP A 204 -17.33 -27.26 -9.62
CA ASP A 204 -16.54 -26.07 -9.92
C ASP A 204 -17.34 -24.77 -9.83
N ARG A 205 -18.61 -24.77 -10.29
CA ARG A 205 -19.49 -23.59 -10.27
C ARG A 205 -19.78 -23.15 -8.83
N ARG A 206 -20.17 -24.12 -8.00
CA ARG A 206 -20.44 -23.84 -6.58
C ARG A 206 -19.19 -23.37 -5.87
N PHE A 207 -18.02 -23.95 -6.20
CA PHE A 207 -16.75 -23.57 -5.60
C PHE A 207 -16.37 -22.14 -5.97
N ILE A 208 -16.50 -21.74 -7.23
CA ILE A 208 -16.24 -20.36 -7.66
C ILE A 208 -17.22 -19.38 -6.98
N GLY A 209 -18.53 -19.71 -6.92
CA GLY A 209 -19.51 -18.87 -6.23
C GLY A 209 -19.26 -18.72 -4.72
N MET A 210 -18.62 -19.71 -4.09
CA MET A 210 -18.15 -19.61 -2.71
C MET A 210 -16.96 -18.64 -2.60
N LEU A 211 -15.97 -18.71 -3.51
CA LEU A 211 -14.80 -17.83 -3.52
C LEU A 211 -15.15 -16.35 -3.65
N GLU A 212 -16.22 -16.03 -4.37
CA GLU A 212 -16.67 -14.63 -4.54
C GLU A 212 -17.03 -13.93 -3.20
N LYS A 213 -17.28 -14.69 -2.15
CA LYS A 213 -17.72 -14.19 -0.84
C LYS A 213 -16.71 -14.46 0.28
N ALA A 214 -15.79 -15.39 0.05
CA ALA A 214 -14.82 -15.84 1.05
C ALA A 214 -13.63 -14.87 1.16
N GLN A 215 -13.08 -14.75 2.38
CA GLN A 215 -11.80 -14.08 2.62
C GLN A 215 -10.66 -15.10 2.63
N VAL A 216 -10.87 -16.21 3.30
CA VAL A 216 -9.87 -17.28 3.46
C VAL A 216 -10.55 -18.62 3.25
N ILE A 217 -9.89 -19.51 2.54
CA ILE A 217 -10.29 -20.92 2.49
C ILE A 217 -9.14 -21.81 2.94
N GLU A 218 -9.49 -22.91 3.60
CA GLU A 218 -8.54 -23.94 3.98
C GLU A 218 -9.01 -25.29 3.43
N LEU A 219 -8.12 -25.99 2.71
CA LEU A 219 -8.38 -27.31 2.14
C LEU A 219 -7.43 -28.33 2.77
N ARG A 220 -7.98 -29.40 3.33
CA ARG A 220 -7.17 -30.53 3.80
C ARG A 220 -7.03 -31.56 2.71
N VAL A 221 -5.81 -31.78 2.26
CA VAL A 221 -5.45 -32.73 1.19
C VAL A 221 -4.44 -33.74 1.68
N ASP A 222 -4.39 -34.90 1.04
CA ASP A 222 -3.35 -35.91 1.24
C ASP A 222 -2.38 -35.85 0.05
N LEU A 223 -1.11 -35.61 0.32
CA LEU A 223 -0.05 -35.61 -0.67
C LEU A 223 0.62 -36.99 -0.75
N LYS A 224 1.03 -37.41 -1.92
CA LYS A 224 1.80 -38.65 -2.11
C LYS A 224 3.16 -38.63 -1.38
N GLN A 225 3.71 -37.41 -1.23
CA GLN A 225 4.87 -37.15 -0.36
C GLN A 225 4.49 -36.10 0.67
N GLY A 226 4.76 -36.34 1.94
CA GLY A 226 4.47 -35.43 3.03
C GLY A 226 3.13 -35.68 3.77
N GLY A 227 2.27 -36.60 3.29
CA GLY A 227 1.03 -36.96 3.97
C GLY A 227 -0.04 -35.88 3.96
N ALA A 228 -0.86 -35.84 5.01
CA ALA A 228 -1.94 -34.86 5.14
C ALA A 228 -1.41 -33.45 5.34
N ARG A 229 -1.95 -32.50 4.56
CA ARG A 229 -1.59 -31.09 4.64
C ARG A 229 -2.83 -30.21 4.56
N THR A 230 -2.88 -29.16 5.36
CA THR A 230 -3.85 -28.08 5.23
C THR A 230 -3.25 -26.97 4.38
N LEU A 231 -3.91 -26.67 3.28
CA LEU A 231 -3.56 -25.58 2.36
C LEU A 231 -4.46 -24.40 2.66
N LYS A 232 -3.86 -23.25 2.93
CA LYS A 232 -4.58 -22.01 3.20
C LYS A 232 -4.44 -21.07 2.01
N TYR A 233 -5.55 -20.46 1.57
CA TYR A 233 -5.56 -19.45 0.51
C TYR A 233 -6.31 -18.21 1.00
N GLU A 234 -5.69 -17.04 0.87
CA GLU A 234 -6.30 -15.74 1.17
C GLU A 234 -7.03 -15.24 -0.09
N VAL A 235 -8.25 -15.69 -0.28
CA VAL A 235 -9.01 -15.54 -1.52
C VAL A 235 -9.79 -14.24 -1.66
N GLY A 236 -9.88 -13.42 -0.60
CA GLY A 236 -10.70 -12.20 -0.54
C GLY A 236 -10.37 -11.12 -1.59
N GLY A 237 -9.27 -11.29 -2.34
CA GLY A 237 -8.91 -10.43 -3.48
C GLY A 237 -9.42 -10.93 -4.83
N PHE A 238 -10.19 -12.03 -4.89
CA PHE A 238 -10.73 -12.58 -6.15
C PHE A 238 -11.63 -11.56 -6.86
N LYS A 239 -11.35 -11.32 -8.14
CA LYS A 239 -12.11 -10.41 -8.99
C LYS A 239 -12.80 -11.19 -10.12
N PRO A 240 -14.09 -11.55 -10.01
CA PRO A 240 -14.81 -12.28 -11.07
C PRO A 240 -14.75 -11.63 -12.44
N ALA A 241 -14.74 -10.29 -12.50
CA ALA A 241 -14.62 -9.55 -13.75
C ALA A 241 -13.27 -9.77 -14.46
N SER A 242 -12.19 -10.09 -13.72
CA SER A 242 -10.88 -10.42 -14.29
C SER A 242 -10.77 -11.89 -14.74
N PHE A 243 -11.79 -12.69 -14.46
CA PHE A 243 -11.94 -14.08 -14.90
C PHE A 243 -13.24 -14.24 -15.72
N PRO A 244 -13.35 -13.61 -16.90
CA PRO A 244 -14.58 -13.62 -17.68
C PRO A 244 -14.86 -14.99 -18.29
N PRO A 245 -16.14 -15.30 -18.63
CA PRO A 245 -16.47 -16.46 -19.47
C PRO A 245 -15.80 -16.30 -20.85
N LEU A 246 -15.47 -17.44 -21.47
CA LEU A 246 -15.02 -17.40 -22.86
C LEU A 246 -16.20 -17.06 -23.77
N ALA A 247 -15.95 -16.25 -24.81
CA ALA A 247 -16.90 -16.04 -25.85
C ALA A 247 -17.30 -17.38 -26.48
N LYS A 248 -18.60 -17.65 -26.61
CA LYS A 248 -19.05 -18.83 -27.37
C LYS A 248 -18.58 -18.65 -28.82
N LYS A 249 -17.85 -19.65 -29.33
CA LYS A 249 -17.69 -19.73 -30.79
C LYS A 249 -19.09 -19.85 -31.40
N GLY A 250 -19.52 -18.79 -32.11
CA GLY A 250 -20.68 -18.84 -32.95
C GLY A 250 -20.51 -19.86 -34.08
#